data_21229210b7165bd508081894a11388c2
#
_entry.id   21229210b7165bd508081894a11388c2
#
_cell.length_a   1.000
_cell.length_b   1.000
_cell.length_c   1.000
_cell.angle_alpha   90.00
_cell.angle_beta   90.00
_cell.angle_gamma   90.00
#
_symmetry.space_group_name_H-M   'P 1'
#
loop_
_entity.id
_entity.type
_entity.pdbx_description
1 polymer ?
#
loop_
_entity_poly.entity_id
_entity_poly.type
_entity_poly.pdbx_seq_one_letter_code
_entity_poly.pdbx_strand_id
1 'polypeptide(L)'
;MAASRLSLRHLRRFTTSATDAATTTVETTKISASKAKSILRKQHDPDKALEIYSNVSNHSASPVSSRYAQELTVRRLAKCNRFSDIEALIESHKDDPRIKEEPFYSTLIRSYGRASMLDHAVKAFEEMGRHETPRTAVSFNALLTACLNSQNFEKVPQLFDEMPQRYSTIVPDRVSYGILIKSYCDAGSPEKAIEIMREMEGKRNMEVTTIAFTTILGSLYKNGKVELAESLWNEMVKKGIEFDSAAYNVRLMNAQKEGPERVWELIEEMSVKGLKPDTISYNYLMTAYCEKGMLDEAKKVFEGLKRNRCAPNAATFRTLVFHLCDSGLYEQGYAIFKKSVGMNKIPDFNTLQHLAVGLVRNKKVNDAKGLIRTVKKKFPPSFLNAWKKLEEELGLDTKPDAPSTPA
;
A
#
# COMPACT_ATOMS: atom_id res chain seq x y z
N MET A 1 18.69 -32.86 13.59
CA MET A 1 17.31 -33.38 13.34
C MET A 1 16.32 -33.20 14.50
N ALA A 2 16.48 -32.20 15.36
CA ALA A 2 15.59 -31.93 16.50
C ALA A 2 14.85 -30.58 16.45
N ALA A 3 15.18 -29.70 15.54
CA ALA A 3 14.58 -28.33 15.47
C ALA A 3 13.28 -28.26 14.65
N SER A 4 12.99 -29.24 13.79
CA SER A 4 11.82 -29.16 12.88
C SER A 4 10.49 -29.60 13.52
N ARG A 5 10.52 -30.24 14.70
CA ARG A 5 9.30 -30.71 15.39
C ARG A 5 8.66 -29.69 16.35
N LEU A 6 9.31 -28.59 16.65
CA LEU A 6 8.79 -27.56 17.55
C LEU A 6 7.86 -26.56 16.85
N SER A 7 8.03 -26.35 15.55
CA SER A 7 7.22 -25.38 14.76
C SER A 7 5.75 -25.83 14.59
N LEU A 8 5.50 -27.11 14.35
CA LEU A 8 4.14 -27.66 14.19
C LEU A 8 3.30 -27.66 15.47
N ARG A 9 3.96 -27.66 16.64
CA ARG A 9 3.25 -27.60 17.93
C ARG A 9 2.74 -26.19 18.26
N HIS A 10 3.35 -25.14 17.73
CA HIS A 10 2.88 -23.77 17.98
C HIS A 10 1.64 -23.44 17.16
N LEU A 11 1.56 -23.84 15.90
CA LEU A 11 0.34 -23.67 15.10
C LEU A 11 -0.85 -24.48 15.66
N ARG A 12 -0.58 -25.65 16.29
CA ARG A 12 -1.62 -26.43 16.98
C ARG A 12 -2.04 -25.87 18.35
N ARG A 13 -1.23 -25.03 19.00
CA ARG A 13 -1.59 -24.43 20.30
C ARG A 13 -2.60 -23.29 20.21
N PHE A 14 -2.83 -22.71 19.06
CA PHE A 14 -3.89 -21.71 18.86
C PHE A 14 -5.29 -22.33 18.73
N THR A 15 -5.40 -23.68 18.72
CA THR A 15 -6.68 -24.37 18.67
C THR A 15 -7.08 -25.06 20.01
N THR A 16 -6.27 -24.96 21.06
CA THR A 16 -6.53 -25.63 22.33
C THR A 16 -6.27 -24.76 23.55
N SER A 17 -7.06 -23.71 23.74
CA SER A 17 -7.33 -23.14 25.04
C SER A 17 -8.81 -22.76 25.13
N ALA A 18 -9.65 -23.75 25.21
CA ALA A 18 -10.97 -23.64 25.78
C ALA A 18 -11.20 -24.93 26.58
N THR A 19 -11.42 -24.73 27.85
CA THR A 19 -11.78 -25.71 28.88
C THR A 19 -12.89 -26.65 28.43
N ASP A 20 -12.77 -27.90 28.88
CA ASP A 20 -13.77 -28.96 28.78
C ASP A 20 -15.22 -28.47 28.95
N ALA A 21 -16.01 -28.60 27.94
CA ALA A 21 -17.41 -29.06 27.92
C ALA A 21 -17.96 -28.97 26.48
N ALA A 22 -18.54 -30.11 26.05
CA ALA A 22 -19.34 -30.28 24.84
C ALA A 22 -18.62 -30.31 23.51
N THR A 23 -18.46 -31.52 22.99
CA THR A 23 -18.16 -31.87 21.60
C THR A 23 -19.17 -31.24 20.64
N THR A 24 -18.89 -30.02 20.21
CA THR A 24 -19.58 -29.45 19.05
C THR A 24 -18.49 -29.33 17.96
N THR A 25 -18.57 -30.23 16.99
CA THR A 25 -17.81 -30.13 15.73
C THR A 25 -18.14 -28.81 15.09
N VAL A 26 -17.26 -27.80 15.30
CA VAL A 26 -17.32 -26.57 14.52
C VAL A 26 -16.93 -26.95 13.09
N GLU A 27 -17.93 -27.12 12.22
CA GLU A 27 -17.72 -27.15 10.77
C GLU A 27 -16.98 -25.86 10.38
N THR A 28 -15.67 -25.97 10.13
CA THR A 28 -14.87 -24.90 9.55
C THR A 28 -15.40 -24.66 8.14
N THR A 29 -16.26 -23.68 7.99
CA THR A 29 -16.85 -23.31 6.71
C THR A 29 -15.74 -22.95 5.72
N LYS A 30 -15.59 -23.78 4.69
CA LYS A 30 -14.64 -23.56 3.60
C LYS A 30 -14.84 -22.17 3.00
N ILE A 31 -13.85 -21.31 3.11
CA ILE A 31 -13.89 -19.94 2.57
C ILE A 31 -13.10 -19.91 1.26
N SER A 32 -13.72 -19.46 0.15
CA SER A 32 -13.00 -19.28 -1.11
C SER A 32 -11.96 -18.16 -1.01
N ALA A 33 -10.87 -18.27 -1.78
CA ALA A 33 -9.81 -17.25 -1.82
C ALA A 33 -10.35 -15.84 -2.14
N SER A 34 -11.37 -15.72 -2.99
CA SER A 34 -12.02 -14.45 -3.31
C SER A 34 -12.78 -13.85 -2.12
N LYS A 35 -13.52 -14.69 -1.38
CA LYS A 35 -14.25 -14.29 -0.17
C LYS A 35 -13.27 -13.89 0.93
N ALA A 36 -12.21 -14.66 1.13
CA ALA A 36 -11.14 -14.34 2.09
C ALA A 36 -10.47 -13.00 1.76
N LYS A 37 -10.12 -12.74 0.50
CA LYS A 37 -9.59 -11.45 0.05
C LYS A 37 -10.52 -10.29 0.39
N SER A 38 -11.83 -10.45 0.18
CA SER A 38 -12.83 -9.42 0.50
C SER A 38 -12.91 -9.15 2.01
N ILE A 39 -12.87 -10.20 2.84
CA ILE A 39 -12.90 -10.09 4.31
C ILE A 39 -11.60 -9.46 4.81
N LEU A 40 -10.43 -9.95 4.35
CA LEU A 40 -9.11 -9.47 4.76
C LEU A 40 -8.87 -8.00 4.39
N ARG A 41 -9.49 -7.49 3.33
CA ARG A 41 -9.42 -6.05 3.01
C ARG A 41 -10.02 -5.16 4.10
N LYS A 42 -11.02 -5.64 4.82
CA LYS A 42 -11.74 -4.93 5.88
C LYS A 42 -11.25 -5.32 7.28
N GLN A 43 -10.61 -6.49 7.41
CA GLN A 43 -10.10 -6.99 8.68
C GLN A 43 -8.71 -6.40 8.95
N HIS A 44 -8.55 -5.78 10.12
CA HIS A 44 -7.30 -5.16 10.56
C HIS A 44 -6.63 -5.91 11.72
N ASP A 45 -7.37 -6.77 12.41
CA ASP A 45 -6.88 -7.60 13.49
C ASP A 45 -5.96 -8.70 12.94
N PRO A 46 -4.70 -8.82 13.42
CA PRO A 46 -3.73 -9.77 12.90
C PRO A 46 -4.10 -11.22 13.21
N ASP A 47 -4.71 -11.52 14.38
CA ASP A 47 -5.08 -12.88 14.76
C ASP A 47 -6.23 -13.39 13.90
N LYS A 48 -7.25 -12.57 13.70
CA LYS A 48 -8.35 -12.88 12.78
C LYS A 48 -7.88 -13.01 11.34
N ALA A 49 -6.87 -12.23 10.94
CA ALA A 49 -6.28 -12.35 9.60
C ALA A 49 -5.57 -13.70 9.42
N LEU A 50 -4.83 -14.17 10.44
CA LEU A 50 -4.21 -15.50 10.45
C LEU A 50 -5.26 -16.62 10.38
N GLU A 51 -6.31 -16.53 11.19
CA GLU A 51 -7.41 -17.50 11.19
C GLU A 51 -8.08 -17.61 9.81
N ILE A 52 -8.42 -16.45 9.20
CA ILE A 52 -9.03 -16.41 7.87
C ILE A 52 -8.08 -17.05 6.83
N TYR A 53 -6.78 -16.74 6.90
CA TYR A 53 -5.81 -17.29 5.98
C TYR A 53 -5.64 -18.80 6.15
N SER A 54 -5.55 -19.30 7.38
CA SER A 54 -5.44 -20.72 7.67
C SER A 54 -6.63 -21.51 7.12
N ASN A 55 -7.83 -20.96 7.22
CA ASN A 55 -9.04 -21.55 6.66
C ASN A 55 -9.03 -21.62 5.12
N VAL A 56 -8.29 -20.72 4.45
CA VAL A 56 -8.13 -20.74 2.98
C VAL A 56 -7.01 -21.68 2.56
N SER A 57 -5.85 -21.63 3.22
CA SER A 57 -4.66 -22.41 2.85
C SER A 57 -4.89 -23.90 2.98
N ASN A 58 -5.59 -24.32 4.00
CA ASN A 58 -5.92 -25.75 4.24
C ASN A 58 -6.88 -26.35 3.21
N HIS A 59 -7.57 -25.51 2.42
CA HIS A 59 -8.64 -25.96 1.50
C HIS A 59 -8.44 -25.47 0.06
N SER A 60 -7.38 -24.71 -0.23
CA SER A 60 -7.14 -24.17 -1.57
C SER A 60 -6.40 -25.15 -2.46
N ALA A 61 -6.93 -25.38 -3.62
CA ALA A 61 -6.32 -26.24 -4.63
C ALA A 61 -5.02 -25.68 -5.23
N SER A 62 -4.76 -24.36 -5.10
CA SER A 62 -3.56 -23.70 -5.63
C SER A 62 -3.07 -22.56 -4.73
N PRO A 63 -1.79 -22.57 -4.31
CA PRO A 63 -1.18 -21.49 -3.54
C PRO A 63 -1.13 -20.15 -4.29
N VAL A 64 -1.02 -20.23 -5.61
CA VAL A 64 -1.06 -19.02 -6.48
C VAL A 64 -2.41 -18.33 -6.38
N SER A 65 -3.52 -19.07 -6.22
CA SER A 65 -4.85 -18.49 -6.02
C SER A 65 -5.03 -17.83 -4.65
N SER A 66 -4.34 -18.32 -3.61
CA SER A 66 -4.39 -17.78 -2.25
C SER A 66 -3.38 -16.65 -2.00
N ARG A 67 -2.47 -16.36 -2.96
CA ARG A 67 -1.39 -15.37 -2.80
C ARG A 67 -1.83 -14.00 -2.29
N TYR A 68 -3.00 -13.52 -2.70
CA TYR A 68 -3.52 -12.23 -2.25
C TYR A 68 -4.00 -12.26 -0.80
N ALA A 69 -4.55 -13.39 -0.36
CA ALA A 69 -4.93 -13.57 1.05
C ALA A 69 -3.68 -13.62 1.92
N GLN A 70 -2.67 -14.39 1.51
CA GLN A 70 -1.35 -14.44 2.17
C GLN A 70 -0.73 -13.04 2.26
N GLU A 71 -0.67 -12.30 1.16
CA GLU A 71 -0.09 -10.96 1.12
C GLU A 71 -0.80 -9.98 2.08
N LEU A 72 -2.14 -10.03 2.14
CA LEU A 72 -2.91 -9.19 3.06
C LEU A 72 -2.66 -9.56 4.52
N THR A 73 -2.56 -10.87 4.83
CA THR A 73 -2.25 -11.36 6.17
C THR A 73 -0.84 -10.95 6.59
N VAL A 74 0.16 -11.18 5.74
CA VAL A 74 1.55 -10.76 5.98
C VAL A 74 1.64 -9.24 6.26
N ARG A 75 0.94 -8.42 5.48
CA ARG A 75 0.88 -6.98 5.72
C ARG A 75 0.26 -6.61 7.08
N ARG A 76 -0.72 -7.37 7.57
CA ARG A 76 -1.32 -7.12 8.90
C ARG A 76 -0.33 -7.48 10.00
N LEU A 77 0.31 -8.64 9.89
CA LEU A 77 1.33 -9.10 10.83
C LEU A 77 2.53 -8.15 10.88
N ALA A 78 3.05 -7.74 9.72
CA ALA A 78 4.18 -6.81 9.62
C ALA A 78 3.88 -5.45 10.30
N LYS A 79 2.66 -4.91 10.12
CA LYS A 79 2.24 -3.68 10.80
C LYS A 79 2.18 -3.79 12.32
N CYS A 80 2.08 -4.99 12.85
CA CYS A 80 2.07 -5.28 14.28
C CYS A 80 3.43 -5.83 14.77
N ASN A 81 4.48 -5.78 13.94
CA ASN A 81 5.82 -6.32 14.20
C ASN A 81 5.84 -7.80 14.58
N ARG A 82 4.88 -8.59 14.08
CA ARG A 82 4.77 -10.04 14.34
C ARG A 82 5.59 -10.84 13.34
N PHE A 83 6.90 -10.62 13.32
CA PHE A 83 7.80 -11.22 12.33
C PHE A 83 7.93 -12.75 12.49
N SER A 84 7.90 -13.26 13.73
CA SER A 84 7.94 -14.70 13.99
C SER A 84 6.73 -15.43 13.40
N ASP A 85 5.54 -14.81 13.45
CA ASP A 85 4.34 -15.40 12.85
C ASP A 85 4.39 -15.39 11.33
N ILE A 86 5.01 -14.34 10.74
CA ILE A 86 5.25 -14.28 9.29
C ILE A 86 6.20 -15.39 8.86
N GLU A 87 7.29 -15.58 9.59
CA GLU A 87 8.25 -16.65 9.32
C GLU A 87 7.58 -18.03 9.43
N ALA A 88 6.87 -18.29 10.53
CA ALA A 88 6.15 -19.56 10.72
C ALA A 88 5.12 -19.82 9.61
N LEU A 89 4.39 -18.77 9.19
CA LEU A 89 3.41 -18.86 8.11
C LEU A 89 4.08 -19.21 6.78
N ILE A 90 5.20 -18.56 6.44
CA ILE A 90 5.87 -18.77 5.17
C ILE A 90 6.62 -20.11 5.16
N GLU A 91 7.32 -20.47 6.25
CA GLU A 91 8.02 -21.74 6.37
C GLU A 91 7.07 -22.95 6.29
N SER A 92 5.84 -22.82 6.82
CA SER A 92 4.85 -23.89 6.71
C SER A 92 4.46 -24.26 5.27
N HIS A 93 4.71 -23.38 4.31
CA HIS A 93 4.48 -23.66 2.89
C HIS A 93 5.62 -24.43 2.22
N LYS A 94 6.80 -24.50 2.83
CA LYS A 94 7.94 -25.21 2.23
C LYS A 94 7.78 -26.72 2.22
N ASP A 95 6.87 -27.27 3.04
CA ASP A 95 6.53 -28.69 3.04
C ASP A 95 5.50 -29.07 1.95
N ASP A 96 4.96 -28.08 1.20
CA ASP A 96 4.00 -28.32 0.12
C ASP A 96 4.75 -28.89 -1.12
N PRO A 97 4.29 -30.01 -1.72
CA PRO A 97 4.91 -30.56 -2.93
C PRO A 97 5.05 -29.58 -4.10
N ARG A 98 4.16 -28.58 -4.15
CA ARG A 98 4.15 -27.51 -5.17
C ARG A 98 5.28 -26.48 -4.98
N ILE A 99 6.09 -26.62 -3.93
CA ILE A 99 7.29 -25.80 -3.71
C ILE A 99 8.26 -25.87 -4.91
N LYS A 100 8.23 -26.97 -5.69
CA LYS A 100 8.99 -27.14 -6.93
C LYS A 100 8.53 -26.20 -8.04
N GLU A 101 7.35 -25.62 -7.94
CA GLU A 101 6.83 -24.63 -8.89
C GLU A 101 7.41 -23.24 -8.61
N GLU A 102 8.19 -22.69 -9.52
CA GLU A 102 8.84 -21.39 -9.36
C GLU A 102 7.87 -20.26 -9.00
N PRO A 103 6.65 -20.13 -9.60
CA PRO A 103 5.68 -19.11 -9.22
C PRO A 103 5.22 -19.22 -7.76
N PHE A 104 5.16 -20.44 -7.22
CA PHE A 104 4.83 -20.66 -5.82
C PHE A 104 5.93 -20.13 -4.91
N TYR A 105 7.18 -20.54 -5.16
CA TYR A 105 8.34 -20.10 -4.38
C TYR A 105 8.52 -18.57 -4.46
N SER A 106 8.32 -18.00 -5.64
CA SER A 106 8.35 -16.55 -5.86
C SER A 106 7.33 -15.79 -4.99
N THR A 107 6.20 -16.43 -4.66
CA THR A 107 5.21 -15.85 -3.73
C THR A 107 5.74 -15.78 -2.31
N LEU A 108 6.50 -16.78 -1.86
CA LEU A 108 7.15 -16.78 -0.54
C LEU A 108 8.20 -15.66 -0.45
N ILE A 109 9.06 -15.54 -1.46
CA ILE A 109 10.08 -14.47 -1.55
C ILE A 109 9.43 -13.09 -1.48
N ARG A 110 8.37 -12.85 -2.25
CA ARG A 110 7.62 -11.58 -2.22
C ARG A 110 6.98 -11.31 -0.87
N SER A 111 6.52 -12.35 -0.17
CA SER A 111 5.89 -12.22 1.16
C SER A 111 6.90 -11.74 2.20
N TYR A 112 8.12 -12.28 2.20
CA TYR A 112 9.21 -11.78 3.02
C TYR A 112 9.55 -10.31 2.70
N GLY A 113 9.66 -9.96 1.40
CA GLY A 113 9.87 -8.58 0.98
C GLY A 113 8.76 -7.62 1.44
N ARG A 114 7.49 -8.07 1.42
CA ARG A 114 6.34 -7.29 1.94
C ARG A 114 6.41 -7.02 3.43
N ALA A 115 7.08 -7.88 4.17
CA ALA A 115 7.33 -7.74 5.59
C ALA A 115 8.63 -6.97 5.92
N SER A 116 9.36 -6.50 4.90
CA SER A 116 10.71 -5.91 5.03
C SER A 116 11.74 -6.87 5.63
N MET A 117 11.52 -8.18 5.46
CA MET A 117 12.42 -9.27 5.88
C MET A 117 13.33 -9.68 4.72
N LEU A 118 14.19 -8.76 4.26
CA LEU A 118 14.97 -8.97 3.04
C LEU A 118 15.94 -10.15 3.13
N ASP A 119 16.61 -10.33 4.27
CA ASP A 119 17.56 -11.43 4.45
C ASP A 119 16.86 -12.81 4.33
N HIS A 120 15.62 -12.90 4.81
CA HIS A 120 14.80 -14.11 4.62
C HIS A 120 14.38 -14.29 3.16
N ALA A 121 14.10 -13.19 2.43
CA ALA A 121 13.80 -13.26 1.00
C ALA A 121 15.01 -13.77 0.19
N VAL A 122 16.20 -13.25 0.49
CA VAL A 122 17.47 -13.71 -0.13
C VAL A 122 17.74 -15.19 0.19
N LYS A 123 17.65 -15.55 1.48
CA LYS A 123 17.80 -16.94 1.92
C LYS A 123 16.80 -17.88 1.22
N ALA A 124 15.54 -17.48 1.13
CA ALA A 124 14.53 -18.25 0.41
C ALA A 124 14.89 -18.42 -1.07
N PHE A 125 15.39 -17.38 -1.75
CA PHE A 125 15.85 -17.49 -3.13
C PHE A 125 17.03 -18.46 -3.27
N GLU A 126 17.97 -18.44 -2.35
CA GLU A 126 19.13 -19.35 -2.36
C GLU A 126 18.73 -20.81 -2.05
N GLU A 127 17.71 -21.02 -1.24
CA GLU A 127 17.19 -22.36 -0.91
C GLU A 127 16.40 -23.03 -2.05
N MET A 128 15.99 -22.30 -3.10
CA MET A 128 15.25 -22.86 -4.24
C MET A 128 15.94 -24.08 -4.85
N GLY A 129 17.29 -24.08 -4.89
CA GLY A 129 18.05 -25.23 -5.40
C GLY A 129 17.90 -26.51 -4.57
N ARG A 130 17.67 -26.39 -3.25
CA ARG A 130 17.43 -27.54 -2.36
C ARG A 130 16.08 -28.20 -2.60
N HIS A 131 15.14 -27.43 -3.13
CA HIS A 131 13.79 -27.89 -3.46
C HIS A 131 13.64 -28.25 -4.94
N GLU A 132 14.76 -28.29 -5.69
CA GLU A 132 14.76 -28.53 -7.15
C GLU A 132 13.89 -27.52 -7.93
N THR A 133 13.67 -26.32 -7.36
CA THR A 133 12.88 -25.26 -8.00
C THR A 133 13.78 -24.49 -8.98
N PRO A 134 13.38 -24.35 -10.24
CA PRO A 134 14.17 -23.58 -11.21
C PRO A 134 14.23 -22.11 -10.84
N ARG A 135 15.32 -21.45 -11.21
CA ARG A 135 15.49 -19.99 -11.10
C ARG A 135 15.50 -19.39 -12.49
N THR A 136 14.49 -18.60 -12.78
CA THR A 136 14.39 -17.83 -14.04
C THR A 136 14.12 -16.35 -13.72
N ALA A 137 13.76 -15.56 -14.72
CA ALA A 137 13.30 -14.18 -14.51
C ALA A 137 12.15 -14.08 -13.51
N VAL A 138 11.34 -15.12 -13.32
CA VAL A 138 10.16 -15.10 -12.42
C VAL A 138 10.58 -14.96 -10.95
N SER A 139 11.47 -15.83 -10.46
CA SER A 139 12.00 -15.75 -9.08
C SER A 139 12.96 -14.59 -8.91
N PHE A 140 13.74 -14.27 -9.94
CA PHE A 140 14.61 -13.11 -9.95
C PHE A 140 13.83 -11.81 -9.76
N ASN A 141 12.76 -11.60 -10.51
CA ASN A 141 11.87 -10.45 -10.36
C ASN A 141 11.18 -10.41 -8.98
N ALA A 142 10.94 -11.57 -8.38
CA ALA A 142 10.41 -11.63 -7.01
C ALA A 142 11.46 -11.14 -5.99
N LEU A 143 12.73 -11.52 -6.14
CA LEU A 143 13.83 -11.08 -5.28
C LEU A 143 14.09 -9.58 -5.43
N LEU A 144 14.19 -9.07 -6.66
CA LEU A 144 14.33 -7.62 -6.91
C LEU A 144 13.16 -6.82 -6.32
N THR A 145 11.93 -7.34 -6.45
CA THR A 145 10.74 -6.73 -5.86
C THR A 145 10.80 -6.75 -4.33
N ALA A 146 11.38 -7.78 -3.71
CA ALA A 146 11.58 -7.84 -2.26
C ALA A 146 12.53 -6.73 -1.79
N CYS A 147 13.61 -6.45 -2.53
CA CYS A 147 14.51 -5.33 -2.25
C CYS A 147 13.76 -3.98 -2.30
N LEU A 148 12.95 -3.73 -3.33
CA LEU A 148 12.14 -2.51 -3.42
C LEU A 148 11.19 -2.35 -2.23
N ASN A 149 10.47 -3.42 -1.88
CA ASN A 149 9.51 -3.40 -0.77
C ASN A 149 10.18 -3.16 0.58
N SER A 150 11.42 -3.61 0.75
CA SER A 150 12.25 -3.40 1.94
C SER A 150 13.02 -2.07 1.90
N GLN A 151 12.77 -1.22 0.90
CA GLN A 151 13.45 0.07 0.68
C GLN A 151 14.99 -0.03 0.53
N ASN A 152 15.49 -1.20 0.15
CA ASN A 152 16.91 -1.43 -0.14
C ASN A 152 17.18 -1.24 -1.64
N PHE A 153 17.02 0.01 -2.10
CA PHE A 153 17.07 0.35 -3.53
C PHE A 153 18.43 0.09 -4.16
N GLU A 154 19.52 0.33 -3.43
CA GLU A 154 20.89 0.13 -3.91
C GLU A 154 21.25 -1.35 -4.11
N LYS A 155 20.54 -2.27 -3.44
CA LYS A 155 20.77 -3.70 -3.59
C LYS A 155 20.19 -4.25 -4.90
N VAL A 156 19.27 -3.54 -5.53
CA VAL A 156 18.65 -3.97 -6.79
C VAL A 156 19.65 -3.99 -7.95
N PRO A 157 20.41 -2.92 -8.25
CA PRO A 157 21.42 -2.97 -9.31
C PRO A 157 22.52 -4.02 -9.02
N GLN A 158 22.95 -4.17 -7.76
CA GLN A 158 23.95 -5.20 -7.40
C GLN A 158 23.46 -6.62 -7.77
N LEU A 159 22.25 -6.99 -7.32
CA LEU A 159 21.67 -8.28 -7.65
C LEU A 159 21.36 -8.42 -9.15
N PHE A 160 21.03 -7.31 -9.82
CA PHE A 160 20.76 -7.31 -11.25
C PHE A 160 21.98 -7.72 -12.06
N ASP A 161 23.18 -7.32 -11.62
CA ASP A 161 24.44 -7.67 -12.25
C ASP A 161 24.95 -9.05 -11.80
N GLU A 162 24.85 -9.37 -10.51
CA GLU A 162 25.43 -10.60 -9.93
C GLU A 162 24.63 -11.87 -10.27
N MET A 163 23.29 -11.81 -10.19
CA MET A 163 22.47 -13.03 -10.29
C MET A 163 22.51 -13.70 -11.66
N PRO A 164 22.46 -12.97 -12.80
CA PRO A 164 22.63 -13.58 -14.12
C PRO A 164 24.01 -14.21 -14.35
N GLN A 165 25.06 -13.68 -13.71
CA GLN A 165 26.40 -14.26 -13.78
C GLN A 165 26.51 -15.56 -12.96
N ARG A 166 25.85 -15.59 -11.80
CA ARG A 166 25.83 -16.76 -10.91
C ARG A 166 24.90 -17.88 -11.39
N TYR A 167 23.81 -17.53 -12.03
CA TYR A 167 22.77 -18.46 -12.51
C TYR A 167 22.46 -18.20 -13.98
N SER A 168 23.01 -19.02 -14.88
CA SER A 168 22.87 -18.87 -16.34
C SER A 168 21.41 -18.98 -16.84
N THR A 169 20.51 -19.53 -16.03
CA THR A 169 19.08 -19.64 -16.31
C THR A 169 18.33 -18.32 -16.07
N ILE A 170 18.96 -17.35 -15.40
CA ILE A 170 18.39 -16.03 -15.17
C ILE A 170 18.73 -15.11 -16.34
N VAL A 171 17.76 -14.84 -17.16
CA VAL A 171 17.85 -13.84 -18.24
C VAL A 171 16.92 -12.69 -17.88
N PRO A 172 17.46 -11.50 -17.55
CA PRO A 172 16.63 -10.33 -17.23
C PRO A 172 15.67 -10.00 -18.36
N ASP A 173 14.42 -9.87 -18.03
CA ASP A 173 13.32 -9.53 -18.94
C ASP A 173 12.87 -8.07 -18.79
N ARG A 174 11.87 -7.67 -19.56
CA ARG A 174 11.26 -6.33 -19.50
C ARG A 174 10.79 -5.95 -18.08
N VAL A 175 10.33 -6.93 -17.29
CA VAL A 175 9.89 -6.69 -15.91
C VAL A 175 11.12 -6.45 -15.00
N SER A 176 12.21 -7.21 -15.18
CA SER A 176 13.47 -7.01 -14.46
C SER A 176 14.00 -5.59 -14.64
N TYR A 177 14.04 -5.11 -15.89
CA TYR A 177 14.46 -3.74 -16.21
C TYR A 177 13.49 -2.69 -15.63
N GLY A 178 12.18 -2.95 -15.65
CA GLY A 178 11.19 -2.07 -15.02
C GLY A 178 11.41 -1.94 -13.51
N ILE A 179 11.81 -3.02 -12.82
CA ILE A 179 12.14 -2.99 -11.39
C ILE A 179 13.45 -2.21 -11.15
N LEU A 180 14.45 -2.38 -12.02
CA LEU A 180 15.73 -1.65 -11.94
C LEU A 180 15.51 -0.14 -12.14
N ILE A 181 14.75 0.26 -13.15
CA ILE A 181 14.33 1.66 -13.38
C ILE A 181 13.64 2.22 -12.13
N LYS A 182 12.69 1.45 -11.57
CA LYS A 182 11.97 1.85 -10.36
C LYS A 182 12.91 2.05 -9.18
N SER A 183 13.91 1.18 -9.00
CA SER A 183 14.86 1.31 -7.89
C SER A 183 15.67 2.59 -7.97
N TYR A 184 16.19 2.94 -9.16
CA TYR A 184 16.89 4.20 -9.35
C TYR A 184 15.99 5.43 -9.12
N CYS A 185 14.73 5.35 -9.57
CA CYS A 185 13.75 6.41 -9.31
C CYS A 185 13.45 6.58 -7.82
N ASP A 186 13.27 5.49 -7.09
CA ASP A 186 12.97 5.51 -5.65
C ASP A 186 14.21 5.90 -4.81
N ALA A 187 15.43 5.61 -5.32
CA ALA A 187 16.71 6.08 -4.77
C ALA A 187 17.02 7.56 -5.08
N GLY A 188 16.14 8.27 -5.79
CA GLY A 188 16.36 9.69 -6.16
C GLY A 188 17.34 9.93 -7.29
N SER A 189 17.63 8.93 -8.11
CA SER A 189 18.57 8.98 -9.25
C SER A 189 17.87 8.75 -10.60
N PRO A 190 16.91 9.60 -11.00
CA PRO A 190 16.13 9.39 -12.23
C PRO A 190 16.95 9.45 -13.51
N GLU A 191 18.12 10.11 -13.51
CA GLU A 191 19.02 10.14 -14.68
C GLU A 191 19.54 8.74 -15.00
N LYS A 192 19.97 7.97 -13.97
CA LYS A 192 20.38 6.56 -14.15
C LYS A 192 19.22 5.72 -14.68
N ALA A 193 18.01 5.99 -14.22
CA ALA A 193 16.82 5.31 -14.75
C ALA A 193 16.60 5.60 -16.25
N ILE A 194 16.87 6.83 -16.73
CA ILE A 194 16.84 7.17 -18.15
C ILE A 194 17.93 6.42 -18.92
N GLU A 195 19.13 6.31 -18.38
CA GLU A 195 20.23 5.55 -19.01
C GLU A 195 19.85 4.08 -19.20
N ILE A 196 19.30 3.44 -18.17
CA ILE A 196 18.79 2.05 -18.23
C ILE A 196 17.66 1.93 -19.26
N MET A 197 16.73 2.88 -19.29
CA MET A 197 15.66 2.89 -20.28
C MET A 197 16.20 2.93 -21.72
N ARG A 198 17.20 3.78 -21.99
CA ARG A 198 17.86 3.86 -23.30
C ARG A 198 18.66 2.61 -23.64
N GLU A 199 19.26 1.97 -22.64
CA GLU A 199 19.92 0.67 -22.83
C GLU A 199 18.94 -0.43 -23.25
N MET A 200 17.74 -0.48 -22.62
CA MET A 200 16.68 -1.41 -23.01
C MET A 200 16.33 -1.25 -24.51
N GLU A 201 16.11 -0.01 -24.97
CA GLU A 201 15.73 0.26 -26.36
C GLU A 201 16.88 -0.05 -27.32
N GLY A 202 18.08 0.49 -27.06
CA GLY A 202 19.19 0.46 -28.03
C GLY A 202 19.91 -0.90 -28.08
N LYS A 203 20.31 -1.44 -26.90
CA LYS A 203 21.14 -2.64 -26.83
C LYS A 203 20.35 -3.94 -26.76
N ARG A 204 19.17 -3.90 -26.18
CA ARG A 204 18.35 -5.08 -25.90
C ARG A 204 17.14 -5.24 -26.82
N ASN A 205 16.86 -4.22 -27.64
CA ASN A 205 15.68 -4.16 -28.53
C ASN A 205 14.38 -4.49 -27.78
N MET A 206 14.30 -4.01 -26.53
CA MET A 206 13.13 -4.20 -25.65
C MET A 206 12.27 -2.94 -25.71
N GLU A 207 10.98 -3.11 -25.95
CA GLU A 207 10.02 -2.03 -25.91
C GLU A 207 9.90 -1.42 -24.50
N VAL A 208 10.06 -0.12 -24.37
CA VAL A 208 9.85 0.60 -23.13
C VAL A 208 8.36 0.82 -22.90
N THR A 209 7.89 0.43 -21.74
CA THR A 209 6.47 0.55 -21.39
C THR A 209 6.12 1.97 -20.94
N THR A 210 4.86 2.38 -21.14
CA THR A 210 4.29 3.61 -20.57
C THR A 210 4.52 3.69 -19.06
N ILE A 211 4.51 2.54 -18.36
CA ILE A 211 4.79 2.48 -16.91
C ILE A 211 6.22 2.92 -16.58
N ALA A 212 7.22 2.52 -17.38
CA ALA A 212 8.61 2.92 -17.16
C ALA A 212 8.78 4.42 -17.35
N PHE A 213 8.26 4.99 -18.44
CA PHE A 213 8.25 6.43 -18.68
C PHE A 213 7.57 7.19 -17.54
N THR A 214 6.35 6.77 -17.16
CA THR A 214 5.57 7.39 -16.09
C THR A 214 6.30 7.35 -14.74
N THR A 215 7.01 6.26 -14.46
CA THR A 215 7.82 6.10 -13.24
C THR A 215 8.99 7.10 -13.22
N ILE A 216 9.73 7.21 -14.32
CA ILE A 216 10.85 8.16 -14.46
C ILE A 216 10.33 9.59 -14.38
N LEU A 217 9.28 9.91 -15.13
CA LEU A 217 8.65 11.24 -15.14
C LEU A 217 8.25 11.68 -13.73
N GLY A 218 7.61 10.78 -12.97
CA GLY A 218 7.22 11.04 -11.59
C GLY A 218 8.41 11.28 -10.66
N SER A 219 9.51 10.55 -10.85
CA SER A 219 10.74 10.77 -10.11
C SER A 219 11.40 12.11 -10.45
N LEU A 220 11.44 12.47 -11.74
CA LEU A 220 11.98 13.77 -12.20
C LEU A 220 11.23 14.95 -11.54
N TYR A 221 9.90 14.95 -11.59
CA TYR A 221 9.12 16.01 -10.96
C TYR A 221 9.28 16.07 -9.43
N LYS A 222 9.37 14.91 -8.77
CA LYS A 222 9.63 14.85 -7.31
C LYS A 222 10.97 15.43 -6.94
N ASN A 223 11.99 15.24 -7.79
CA ASN A 223 13.34 15.77 -7.59
C ASN A 223 13.52 17.20 -8.16
N GLY A 224 12.44 17.87 -8.57
CA GLY A 224 12.49 19.23 -9.09
C GLY A 224 13.11 19.39 -10.48
N LYS A 225 13.36 18.29 -11.22
CA LYS A 225 13.97 18.27 -12.56
C LYS A 225 12.91 18.46 -13.64
N VAL A 226 12.21 19.59 -13.57
CA VAL A 226 11.03 19.86 -14.42
C VAL A 226 11.40 19.90 -15.91
N GLU A 227 12.48 20.54 -16.29
CA GLU A 227 12.91 20.65 -17.69
C GLU A 227 13.19 19.28 -18.32
N LEU A 228 13.86 18.40 -17.55
CA LEU A 228 14.13 17.03 -18.01
C LEU A 228 12.85 16.19 -18.08
N ALA A 229 11.91 16.43 -17.17
CA ALA A 229 10.59 15.79 -17.21
C ALA A 229 9.79 16.18 -18.46
N GLU A 230 9.77 17.47 -18.81
CA GLU A 230 9.09 17.94 -20.02
C GLU A 230 9.78 17.45 -21.30
N SER A 231 11.12 17.37 -21.29
CA SER A 231 11.86 16.76 -22.40
C SER A 231 11.48 15.29 -22.61
N LEU A 232 11.40 14.52 -21.50
CA LEU A 232 10.98 13.12 -21.54
C LEU A 232 9.52 12.97 -22.00
N TRP A 233 8.62 13.86 -21.57
CA TRP A 233 7.23 13.89 -22.02
C TRP A 233 7.15 14.11 -23.55
N ASN A 234 7.90 15.08 -24.05
CA ASN A 234 7.95 15.35 -25.48
C ASN A 234 8.53 14.18 -26.29
N GLU A 235 9.49 13.43 -25.72
CA GLU A 235 10.01 12.20 -26.31
C GLU A 235 8.91 11.13 -26.41
N MET A 236 8.10 10.93 -25.36
CA MET A 236 6.94 10.03 -25.39
C MET A 236 5.96 10.39 -26.51
N VAL A 237 5.64 11.68 -26.65
CA VAL A 237 4.75 12.18 -27.73
C VAL A 237 5.33 11.85 -29.12
N LYS A 238 6.62 12.15 -29.34
CA LYS A 238 7.30 11.89 -30.62
C LYS A 238 7.37 10.42 -30.98
N LYS A 239 7.51 9.52 -29.97
CA LYS A 239 7.54 8.07 -30.16
C LYS A 239 6.15 7.48 -30.36
N GLY A 240 5.08 8.27 -30.28
CA GLY A 240 3.70 7.79 -30.40
C GLY A 240 3.28 6.87 -29.26
N ILE A 241 3.93 6.99 -28.07
CA ILE A 241 3.57 6.18 -26.91
C ILE A 241 2.19 6.63 -26.43
N GLU A 242 1.26 5.69 -26.30
CA GLU A 242 -0.08 5.98 -25.82
C GLU A 242 -0.04 6.45 -24.37
N PHE A 243 -0.68 7.58 -24.11
CA PHE A 243 -0.85 8.10 -22.76
C PHE A 243 -1.96 7.34 -22.04
N ASP A 244 -1.76 7.15 -20.75
CA ASP A 244 -2.81 6.72 -19.84
C ASP A 244 -3.10 7.80 -18.79
N SER A 245 -4.15 7.59 -17.99
CA SER A 245 -4.49 8.51 -16.92
C SER A 245 -3.38 8.63 -15.86
N ALA A 246 -2.52 7.61 -15.71
CA ALA A 246 -1.43 7.64 -14.75
C ALA A 246 -0.33 8.62 -15.19
N ALA A 247 0.02 8.66 -16.50
CA ALA A 247 0.98 9.61 -17.05
C ALA A 247 0.51 11.06 -16.85
N TYR A 248 -0.77 11.33 -17.12
CA TYR A 248 -1.36 12.65 -16.85
C TYR A 248 -1.40 12.98 -15.36
N ASN A 249 -1.74 12.03 -14.52
CA ASN A 249 -1.77 12.25 -13.07
C ASN A 249 -0.39 12.62 -12.51
N VAL A 250 0.70 12.15 -13.12
CA VAL A 250 2.06 12.57 -12.77
C VAL A 250 2.31 14.02 -13.18
N ARG A 251 1.85 14.49 -14.35
CA ARG A 251 1.93 15.91 -14.73
C ARG A 251 1.07 16.79 -13.84
N LEU A 252 -0.16 16.36 -13.53
CA LEU A 252 -1.07 17.05 -12.62
C LEU A 252 -0.46 17.21 -11.21
N MET A 253 0.29 16.19 -10.74
CA MET A 253 1.04 16.26 -9.49
C MET A 253 2.05 17.41 -9.45
N ASN A 254 2.68 17.73 -10.57
CA ASN A 254 3.57 18.89 -10.64
C ASN A 254 2.78 20.18 -10.81
N ALA A 255 1.81 20.19 -11.73
CA ALA A 255 1.02 21.38 -12.08
C ALA A 255 0.23 21.97 -10.90
N GLN A 256 -0.15 21.16 -9.89
CA GLN A 256 -0.82 21.68 -8.69
C GLN A 256 -0.01 22.78 -7.98
N LYS A 257 1.33 22.75 -8.09
CA LYS A 257 2.21 23.77 -7.49
C LYS A 257 2.13 25.11 -8.22
N GLU A 258 1.78 25.09 -9.50
CA GLU A 258 1.62 26.30 -10.35
C GLU A 258 0.27 26.96 -10.10
N GLY A 259 -0.77 26.19 -9.85
CA GLY A 259 -2.10 26.68 -9.50
C GLY A 259 -3.24 25.85 -10.10
N PRO A 260 -4.48 26.12 -9.70
CA PRO A 260 -5.63 25.36 -10.15
C PRO A 260 -5.93 25.54 -11.65
N GLU A 261 -5.61 26.69 -12.23
CA GLU A 261 -5.81 26.97 -13.66
C GLU A 261 -5.00 25.99 -14.51
N ARG A 262 -3.72 25.80 -14.16
CA ARG A 262 -2.83 24.87 -14.86
C ARG A 262 -3.30 23.41 -14.72
N VAL A 263 -3.77 23.03 -13.55
CA VAL A 263 -4.33 21.70 -13.31
C VAL A 263 -5.59 21.49 -14.16
N TRP A 264 -6.43 22.51 -14.25
CA TRP A 264 -7.66 22.43 -15.04
C TRP A 264 -7.36 22.29 -16.54
N GLU A 265 -6.44 23.07 -17.09
CA GLU A 265 -5.98 22.94 -18.48
C GLU A 265 -5.54 21.49 -18.81
N LEU A 266 -4.77 20.86 -17.93
CA LEU A 266 -4.35 19.47 -18.13
C LEU A 266 -5.51 18.46 -18.02
N ILE A 267 -6.49 18.71 -17.18
CA ILE A 267 -7.71 17.90 -17.09
C ILE A 267 -8.53 18.00 -18.39
N GLU A 268 -8.61 19.20 -18.97
CA GLU A 268 -9.25 19.41 -20.27
C GLU A 268 -8.48 18.73 -21.39
N GLU A 269 -7.14 18.86 -21.40
CA GLU A 269 -6.28 18.16 -22.37
C GLU A 269 -6.50 16.64 -22.33
N MET A 270 -6.55 16.04 -21.12
CA MET A 270 -6.89 14.63 -20.94
C MET A 270 -8.21 14.27 -21.63
N SER A 271 -9.22 15.08 -21.39
CA SER A 271 -10.58 14.85 -21.89
C SER A 271 -10.63 14.95 -23.43
N VAL A 272 -9.95 15.93 -24.02
CA VAL A 272 -9.83 16.10 -25.46
C VAL A 272 -9.14 14.89 -26.12
N LYS A 273 -8.17 14.29 -25.44
CA LYS A 273 -7.49 13.06 -25.91
C LYS A 273 -8.27 11.77 -25.64
N GLY A 274 -9.53 11.87 -25.18
CA GLY A 274 -10.38 10.72 -24.88
C GLY A 274 -10.05 10.00 -23.57
N LEU A 275 -9.13 10.55 -22.77
CA LEU A 275 -8.80 10.01 -21.45
C LEU A 275 -9.79 10.56 -20.42
N LYS A 276 -10.28 9.67 -19.56
CA LYS A 276 -11.20 10.06 -18.51
C LYS A 276 -10.44 10.46 -17.24
N PRO A 277 -10.57 11.73 -16.77
CA PRO A 277 -10.05 12.13 -15.49
C PRO A 277 -10.63 11.25 -14.36
N ASP A 278 -9.79 10.87 -13.42
CA ASP A 278 -10.16 10.01 -12.30
C ASP A 278 -10.15 10.77 -10.95
N THR A 279 -10.40 10.06 -9.86
CA THR A 279 -10.37 10.64 -8.52
C THR A 279 -9.03 11.28 -8.18
N ILE A 280 -7.92 10.76 -8.73
CA ILE A 280 -6.58 11.30 -8.48
C ILE A 280 -6.41 12.64 -9.18
N SER A 281 -6.88 12.75 -10.44
CA SER A 281 -6.86 14.00 -11.22
C SER A 281 -7.60 15.12 -10.47
N TYR A 282 -8.81 14.85 -10.00
CA TYR A 282 -9.60 15.83 -9.24
C TYR A 282 -9.02 16.11 -7.83
N ASN A 283 -8.32 15.16 -7.21
CA ASN A 283 -7.62 15.43 -5.95
C ASN A 283 -6.50 16.46 -6.14
N TYR A 284 -5.76 16.42 -7.27
CA TYR A 284 -4.75 17.43 -7.56
C TYR A 284 -5.39 18.81 -7.78
N LEU A 285 -6.49 18.89 -8.50
CA LEU A 285 -7.23 20.14 -8.68
C LEU A 285 -7.71 20.71 -7.33
N MET A 286 -8.28 19.84 -6.50
CA MET A 286 -8.76 20.20 -5.17
C MET A 286 -7.62 20.68 -4.27
N THR A 287 -6.45 20.01 -4.32
CA THR A 287 -5.25 20.43 -3.58
C THR A 287 -4.78 21.80 -4.05
N ALA A 288 -4.71 22.03 -5.36
CA ALA A 288 -4.30 23.31 -5.91
C ALA A 288 -5.23 24.47 -5.46
N TYR A 289 -6.55 24.26 -5.45
CA TYR A 289 -7.47 25.24 -4.87
C TYR A 289 -7.24 25.48 -3.38
N CYS A 290 -7.03 24.40 -2.61
CA CYS A 290 -6.76 24.49 -1.17
C CYS A 290 -5.48 25.28 -0.89
N GLU A 291 -4.39 25.02 -1.62
CA GLU A 291 -3.10 25.73 -1.48
C GLU A 291 -3.18 27.22 -1.81
N LYS A 292 -4.15 27.62 -2.65
CA LYS A 292 -4.47 29.04 -2.92
C LYS A 292 -5.50 29.62 -1.95
N GLY A 293 -5.93 28.87 -0.91
CA GLY A 293 -6.96 29.33 0.04
C GLY A 293 -8.38 29.33 -0.51
N MET A 294 -8.61 28.83 -1.72
CA MET A 294 -9.90 28.80 -2.43
C MET A 294 -10.71 27.57 -1.98
N LEU A 295 -11.04 27.51 -0.68
CA LEU A 295 -11.68 26.34 -0.07
C LEU A 295 -13.07 26.04 -0.59
N ASP A 296 -13.83 27.06 -1.01
CA ASP A 296 -15.18 26.85 -1.54
C ASP A 296 -15.13 26.21 -2.92
N GLU A 297 -14.16 26.55 -3.75
CA GLU A 297 -13.88 25.90 -5.03
C GLU A 297 -13.43 24.45 -4.82
N ALA A 298 -12.56 24.20 -3.86
CA ALA A 298 -12.17 22.84 -3.48
C ALA A 298 -13.37 21.98 -3.05
N LYS A 299 -14.31 22.55 -2.29
CA LYS A 299 -15.57 21.87 -1.92
C LYS A 299 -16.46 21.60 -3.13
N LYS A 300 -16.57 22.55 -4.08
CA LYS A 300 -17.33 22.35 -5.33
C LYS A 300 -16.75 21.19 -6.15
N VAL A 301 -15.39 21.08 -6.23
CA VAL A 301 -14.75 19.93 -6.86
C VAL A 301 -15.11 18.63 -6.15
N PHE A 302 -15.05 18.58 -4.81
CA PHE A 302 -15.44 17.42 -4.02
C PHE A 302 -16.89 16.99 -4.27
N GLU A 303 -17.82 17.93 -4.28
CA GLU A 303 -19.24 17.67 -4.54
C GLU A 303 -19.49 17.20 -5.99
N GLY A 304 -18.66 17.71 -6.92
CA GLY A 304 -18.69 17.34 -8.33
C GLY A 304 -18.19 15.92 -8.63
N LEU A 305 -17.41 15.29 -7.74
CA LEU A 305 -16.83 13.96 -7.98
C LEU A 305 -17.88 12.92 -8.39
N LYS A 306 -19.02 12.89 -7.70
CA LYS A 306 -20.09 11.93 -8.00
C LYS A 306 -20.68 12.13 -9.40
N ARG A 307 -20.85 13.37 -9.85
CA ARG A 307 -21.32 13.72 -11.21
C ARG A 307 -20.32 13.23 -12.27
N ASN A 308 -19.04 13.32 -11.95
CA ASN A 308 -17.94 12.84 -12.80
C ASN A 308 -17.71 11.32 -12.67
N ARG A 309 -18.60 10.59 -12.00
CA ARG A 309 -18.49 9.13 -11.73
C ARG A 309 -17.20 8.75 -11.00
N CYS A 310 -16.66 9.67 -10.20
CA CYS A 310 -15.49 9.47 -9.35
C CYS A 310 -15.94 9.27 -7.90
N ALA A 311 -15.33 8.27 -7.21
CA ALA A 311 -15.61 8.02 -5.81
C ALA A 311 -14.50 8.64 -4.94
N PRO A 312 -14.81 9.47 -3.94
CA PRO A 312 -13.82 9.99 -3.01
C PRO A 312 -13.00 8.87 -2.37
N ASN A 313 -11.71 9.07 -2.24
CA ASN A 313 -10.80 8.15 -1.54
C ASN A 313 -10.24 8.78 -0.26
N ALA A 314 -9.38 8.06 0.48
CA ALA A 314 -8.81 8.58 1.73
C ALA A 314 -7.98 9.86 1.52
N ALA A 315 -7.30 10.01 0.37
CA ALA A 315 -6.56 11.23 0.03
C ALA A 315 -7.50 12.43 -0.19
N THR A 316 -8.65 12.23 -0.85
CA THR A 316 -9.69 13.25 -1.02
C THR A 316 -10.11 13.85 0.33
N PHE A 317 -10.42 12.99 1.30
CA PHE A 317 -10.84 13.43 2.63
C PHE A 317 -9.68 14.03 3.43
N ARG A 318 -8.48 13.48 3.31
CA ARG A 318 -7.27 14.02 3.94
C ARG A 318 -7.03 15.47 3.52
N THR A 319 -7.00 15.73 2.20
CA THR A 319 -6.78 17.08 1.66
C THR A 319 -7.78 18.08 2.22
N LEU A 320 -9.09 17.79 2.14
CA LEU A 320 -10.10 18.72 2.63
C LEU A 320 -10.03 18.93 4.14
N VAL A 321 -9.92 17.87 4.93
CA VAL A 321 -9.85 17.98 6.39
C VAL A 321 -8.62 18.78 6.81
N PHE A 322 -7.46 18.48 6.21
CA PHE A 322 -6.22 19.17 6.53
C PHE A 322 -6.32 20.68 6.27
N HIS A 323 -6.69 21.09 5.06
CA HIS A 323 -6.75 22.52 4.71
C HIS A 323 -7.89 23.28 5.39
N LEU A 324 -9.01 22.63 5.70
CA LEU A 324 -10.03 23.22 6.55
C LEU A 324 -9.52 23.48 7.97
N CYS A 325 -8.76 22.55 8.54
CA CYS A 325 -8.12 22.73 9.85
C CYS A 325 -7.06 23.83 9.82
N ASP A 326 -6.22 23.86 8.79
CA ASP A 326 -5.19 24.88 8.59
C ASP A 326 -5.77 26.29 8.51
N SER A 327 -6.97 26.41 7.95
CA SER A 327 -7.75 27.67 7.88
C SER A 327 -8.63 27.92 9.12
N GLY A 328 -8.49 27.12 10.19
CA GLY A 328 -9.27 27.30 11.43
C GLY A 328 -10.73 26.84 11.36
N LEU A 329 -11.15 26.23 10.25
CA LEU A 329 -12.54 25.80 10.00
C LEU A 329 -12.80 24.37 10.52
N TYR A 330 -12.48 24.13 11.81
CA TYR A 330 -12.49 22.78 12.40
C TYR A 330 -13.85 22.10 12.41
N GLU A 331 -14.96 22.86 12.56
CA GLU A 331 -16.31 22.28 12.52
C GLU A 331 -16.63 21.73 11.12
N GLN A 332 -16.21 22.44 10.08
CA GLN A 332 -16.36 21.97 8.70
C GLN A 332 -15.46 20.76 8.44
N GLY A 333 -14.22 20.80 8.93
CA GLY A 333 -13.30 19.64 8.91
C GLY A 333 -13.91 18.40 9.57
N TYR A 334 -14.57 18.58 10.71
CA TYR A 334 -15.27 17.49 11.41
C TYR A 334 -16.49 16.96 10.63
N ALA A 335 -17.23 17.83 9.95
CA ALA A 335 -18.32 17.40 9.08
C ALA A 335 -17.80 16.53 7.90
N ILE A 336 -16.67 16.92 7.29
CA ILE A 336 -16.01 16.13 6.24
C ILE A 336 -15.45 14.80 6.81
N PHE A 337 -14.87 14.80 8.01
CA PHE A 337 -14.46 13.57 8.69
C PHE A 337 -15.65 12.61 8.87
N LYS A 338 -16.82 13.07 9.35
CA LYS A 338 -18.01 12.22 9.47
C LYS A 338 -18.43 11.61 8.13
N LYS A 339 -18.38 12.35 7.03
CA LYS A 339 -18.62 11.82 5.68
C LYS A 339 -17.60 10.71 5.32
N SER A 340 -16.32 10.91 5.65
CA SER A 340 -15.24 9.92 5.40
C SER A 340 -15.46 8.61 6.13
N VAL A 341 -15.95 8.67 7.36
CA VAL A 341 -16.32 7.50 8.18
C VAL A 341 -17.45 6.70 7.55
N GLY A 342 -18.50 7.40 7.09
CA GLY A 342 -19.63 6.78 6.38
C GLY A 342 -19.21 6.03 5.11
N MET A 343 -18.20 6.54 4.41
CA MET A 343 -17.65 5.94 3.21
C MET A 343 -16.50 4.95 3.48
N ASN A 344 -16.11 4.74 4.73
CA ASN A 344 -14.96 3.93 5.16
C ASN A 344 -13.64 4.37 4.47
N LYS A 345 -13.43 5.69 4.35
CA LYS A 345 -12.26 6.35 3.74
C LYS A 345 -11.63 7.34 4.70
N ILE A 346 -11.25 6.84 5.87
CA ILE A 346 -10.77 7.64 7.00
C ILE A 346 -9.39 8.23 6.68
N PRO A 347 -9.16 9.54 6.89
CA PRO A 347 -7.85 10.18 6.80
C PRO A 347 -6.81 9.56 7.74
N ASP A 348 -5.54 9.87 7.52
CA ASP A 348 -4.43 9.42 8.37
C ASP A 348 -4.44 10.07 9.77
N PHE A 349 -3.60 9.51 10.65
CA PHE A 349 -3.49 9.96 12.04
C PHE A 349 -3.13 11.45 12.14
N ASN A 350 -2.13 11.93 11.38
CA ASN A 350 -1.65 13.30 11.50
C ASN A 350 -2.75 14.33 11.16
N THR A 351 -3.51 14.06 10.08
CA THR A 351 -4.64 14.91 9.70
C THR A 351 -5.72 14.94 10.77
N LEU A 352 -6.05 13.79 11.35
CA LEU A 352 -7.09 13.69 12.38
C LEU A 352 -6.59 14.19 13.74
N GLN A 353 -5.31 14.09 14.06
CA GLN A 353 -4.69 14.74 15.22
C GLN A 353 -4.83 16.25 15.12
N HIS A 354 -4.50 16.84 13.97
CA HIS A 354 -4.66 18.29 13.73
C HIS A 354 -6.13 18.72 13.95
N LEU A 355 -7.08 17.95 13.43
CA LEU A 355 -8.51 18.21 13.64
C LEU A 355 -8.89 18.10 15.12
N ALA A 356 -8.46 17.04 15.83
CA ALA A 356 -8.81 16.85 17.25
C ALA A 356 -8.24 17.97 18.13
N VAL A 357 -6.98 18.36 17.94
CA VAL A 357 -6.33 19.47 18.64
C VAL A 357 -7.09 20.78 18.36
N GLY A 358 -7.41 21.04 17.10
CA GLY A 358 -8.16 22.26 16.72
C GLY A 358 -9.55 22.33 17.32
N LEU A 359 -10.30 21.22 17.36
CA LEU A 359 -11.62 21.14 17.99
C LEU A 359 -11.53 21.45 19.50
N VAL A 360 -10.53 20.89 20.20
CA VAL A 360 -10.34 21.17 21.64
C VAL A 360 -10.03 22.65 21.86
N ARG A 361 -9.10 23.24 21.10
CA ARG A 361 -8.74 24.67 21.17
C ARG A 361 -9.94 25.59 20.94
N ASN A 362 -10.87 25.16 20.07
CA ASN A 362 -12.13 25.89 19.79
C ASN A 362 -13.28 25.48 20.73
N LYS A 363 -12.99 24.91 21.88
CA LYS A 363 -13.98 24.50 22.90
C LYS A 363 -15.03 23.49 22.40
N LYS A 364 -14.76 22.78 21.30
CA LYS A 364 -15.61 21.70 20.74
C LYS A 364 -15.17 20.32 21.26
N VAL A 365 -15.02 20.21 22.56
CA VAL A 365 -14.49 19.00 23.25
C VAL A 365 -15.33 17.76 22.95
N ASN A 366 -16.66 17.89 22.84
CA ASN A 366 -17.54 16.76 22.53
C ASN A 366 -17.31 16.20 21.13
N ASP A 367 -17.01 17.05 20.14
CA ASP A 367 -16.71 16.64 18.78
C ASP A 367 -15.34 15.93 18.72
N ALA A 368 -14.33 16.43 19.47
CA ALA A 368 -13.03 15.76 19.60
C ALA A 368 -13.17 14.38 20.25
N LYS A 369 -13.94 14.25 21.33
CA LYS A 369 -14.26 12.93 21.94
C LYS A 369 -15.00 12.02 20.96
N GLY A 370 -15.93 12.55 20.18
CA GLY A 370 -16.66 11.82 19.14
C GLY A 370 -15.73 11.29 18.04
N LEU A 371 -14.77 12.10 17.60
CA LEU A 371 -13.73 11.69 16.63
C LEU A 371 -12.91 10.52 17.17
N ILE A 372 -12.32 10.66 18.35
CA ILE A 372 -11.46 9.63 18.96
C ILE A 372 -12.24 8.33 19.20
N ARG A 373 -13.46 8.44 19.74
CA ARG A 373 -14.35 7.27 19.93
C ARG A 373 -14.63 6.54 18.61
N THR A 374 -14.85 7.28 17.54
CA THR A 374 -15.09 6.72 16.20
C THR A 374 -13.89 5.98 15.67
N VAL A 375 -12.69 6.55 15.82
CA VAL A 375 -11.44 5.89 15.42
C VAL A 375 -11.19 4.62 16.24
N LYS A 376 -11.36 4.69 17.58
CA LYS A 376 -11.20 3.54 18.47
C LYS A 376 -12.11 2.35 18.10
N LYS A 377 -13.32 2.62 17.60
CA LYS A 377 -14.24 1.59 17.11
C LYS A 377 -13.84 0.97 15.76
N LYS A 378 -13.07 1.70 14.94
CA LYS A 378 -12.73 1.28 13.57
C LYS A 378 -11.42 0.52 13.47
N PHE A 379 -10.50 0.71 14.42
CA PHE A 379 -9.18 0.12 14.38
C PHE A 379 -8.91 -0.76 15.61
N PRO A 380 -8.09 -1.85 15.46
CA PRO A 380 -7.73 -2.72 16.56
C PRO A 380 -6.85 -2.00 17.60
N PRO A 381 -6.82 -2.46 18.86
CA PRO A 381 -6.07 -1.83 19.96
C PRO A 381 -4.59 -1.59 19.65
N SER A 382 -3.95 -2.47 18.88
CA SER A 382 -2.55 -2.35 18.47
C SER A 382 -2.23 -1.09 17.64
N PHE A 383 -3.24 -0.49 17.01
CA PHE A 383 -3.10 0.76 16.23
C PHE A 383 -3.50 2.01 17.03
N LEU A 384 -3.91 1.86 18.28
CA LEU A 384 -4.50 2.94 19.06
C LEU A 384 -3.54 3.61 20.05
N ASN A 385 -2.27 3.18 20.13
CA ASN A 385 -1.31 3.74 21.10
C ASN A 385 -1.12 5.25 20.92
N ALA A 386 -0.95 5.72 19.67
CA ALA A 386 -0.84 7.14 19.39
C ALA A 386 -2.12 7.92 19.76
N TRP A 387 -3.29 7.30 19.60
CA TRP A 387 -4.57 7.89 19.96
C TRP A 387 -4.79 7.96 21.47
N LYS A 388 -4.32 6.99 22.23
CA LYS A 388 -4.35 7.02 23.70
C LYS A 388 -3.49 8.18 24.23
N LYS A 389 -2.25 8.27 23.70
CA LYS A 389 -1.35 9.37 24.06
C LYS A 389 -1.97 10.73 23.74
N LEU A 390 -2.56 10.90 22.56
CA LEU A 390 -3.25 12.12 22.18
C LEU A 390 -4.44 12.45 23.09
N GLU A 391 -5.23 11.45 23.48
CA GLU A 391 -6.37 11.60 24.40
C GLU A 391 -5.92 12.10 25.78
N GLU A 392 -4.80 11.53 26.32
CA GLU A 392 -4.16 11.97 27.55
C GLU A 392 -3.64 13.40 27.44
N GLU A 393 -2.89 13.73 26.37
CA GLU A 393 -2.36 15.07 26.11
C GLU A 393 -3.45 16.15 25.99
N LEU A 394 -4.62 15.79 25.46
CA LEU A 394 -5.74 16.71 25.32
C LEU A 394 -6.70 16.75 26.52
N GLY A 395 -6.43 15.97 27.58
CA GLY A 395 -7.28 15.87 28.76
C GLY A 395 -8.69 15.35 28.44
N LEU A 396 -8.80 14.46 27.44
CA LEU A 396 -10.06 13.91 26.98
C LEU A 396 -10.43 12.58 27.64
N ASP A 397 -9.58 12.07 28.55
CA ASP A 397 -9.80 10.81 29.25
C ASP A 397 -11.14 10.88 30.00
N THR A 398 -12.08 10.12 29.54
CA THR A 398 -13.27 9.81 30.31
C THR A 398 -12.87 8.75 31.35
N LYS A 399 -12.62 9.14 32.60
CA LYS A 399 -12.83 8.22 33.71
C LYS A 399 -14.25 7.66 33.53
N PRO A 400 -14.49 6.34 33.63
CA PRO A 400 -15.85 5.86 33.68
C PRO A 400 -16.57 6.57 34.82
N ASP A 401 -17.73 7.19 34.52
CA ASP A 401 -18.58 7.77 35.52
C ASP A 401 -18.79 6.74 36.63
N ALA A 402 -18.35 7.09 37.82
CA ALA A 402 -18.61 6.28 39.00
C ALA A 402 -20.14 6.08 39.10
N PRO A 403 -20.64 4.85 39.35
CA PRO A 403 -22.06 4.67 39.51
C PRO A 403 -22.55 5.55 40.63
N SER A 404 -23.47 6.48 40.29
CA SER A 404 -24.20 7.27 41.26
C SER A 404 -24.89 6.32 42.23
N THR A 405 -24.41 6.27 43.45
CA THR A 405 -25.07 5.62 44.56
C THR A 405 -26.43 6.32 44.75
N PRO A 406 -27.56 5.60 44.71
CA PRO A 406 -28.81 6.20 45.08
C PRO A 406 -28.85 6.42 46.59
N ALA A 407 -29.23 7.64 46.98
CA ALA A 407 -29.51 8.02 48.37
C ALA A 407 -30.82 7.40 48.85
#